data_02ce9adffe6e2d711c29609abcbdac47
#
_entry.id   02ce9adffe6e2d711c29609abcbdac47
#
_cell.length_a   1.000
_cell.length_b   1.000
_cell.length_c   1.000
_cell.angle_alpha   90.00
_cell.angle_beta   90.00
_cell.angle_gamma   90.00
#
_symmetry.space_group_name_H-M   'P 1'
#
loop_
_entity.id
_entity.type
_entity.pdbx_description
1 polymer ?
#
loop_
_entity_poly.entity_id
_entity_poly.type
_entity_poly.pdbx_seq_one_letter_code
_entity_poly.pdbx_strand_id
1 'polypeptide(L)'
;FVLVDTGAGIAAKSVDFVAAAAEALLIVTPEPTAIADAYATLKVLRQRGGDLALGLLVNMADSAAEATDLHEKFQEMALRFLGAEIDNRGYIPLDRYVREAVKRQIPFVLASPPTPAAEGIGEVAGALLERESISELGRTGLFARALQQRNWSKRAD
;
A
#
# COMPACT_ATOMS: atom_id res chain seq x y z
N PHE A 1 -11.74 -2.06 -11.14
CA PHE A 1 -10.88 -1.60 -10.04
C PHE A 1 -11.14 -0.13 -9.71
N VAL A 2 -11.12 0.20 -8.42
CA VAL A 2 -11.07 1.58 -7.94
C VAL A 2 -9.82 1.74 -7.09
N LEU A 3 -8.87 2.52 -7.58
CA LEU A 3 -7.67 2.88 -6.83
C LEU A 3 -7.89 4.27 -6.20
N VAL A 4 -7.63 4.36 -4.90
CA VAL A 4 -7.74 5.62 -4.16
C VAL A 4 -6.36 6.01 -3.65
N ASP A 5 -5.78 7.06 -4.24
CA ASP A 5 -4.56 7.68 -3.73
C ASP A 5 -4.92 8.56 -2.52
N THR A 6 -4.46 8.17 -1.34
CA THR A 6 -4.83 8.83 -0.08
C THR A 6 -3.81 9.87 0.37
N GLY A 7 -2.70 10.03 -0.35
CA GLY A 7 -1.57 10.82 0.11
C GLY A 7 -0.88 10.21 1.35
N ALA A 8 0.28 10.77 1.71
CA ALA A 8 1.04 10.33 2.87
C ALA A 8 0.44 10.85 4.20
N GLY A 9 0.62 10.07 5.26
CA GLY A 9 0.33 10.46 6.63
C GLY A 9 -0.96 9.89 7.23
N ILE A 10 -1.13 10.17 8.53
CA ILE A 10 -2.19 9.62 9.40
C ILE A 10 -3.39 10.56 9.56
N ALA A 11 -3.62 11.46 8.59
CA ALA A 11 -4.78 12.36 8.66
C ALA A 11 -6.08 11.55 8.76
N ALA A 12 -6.97 11.94 9.66
CA ALA A 12 -8.19 11.17 9.97
C ALA A 12 -9.01 10.82 8.72
N LYS A 13 -9.13 11.76 7.76
CA LYS A 13 -9.84 11.52 6.50
C LYS A 13 -9.19 10.45 5.64
N SER A 14 -7.85 10.45 5.52
CA SER A 14 -7.11 9.43 4.77
C SER A 14 -7.29 8.05 5.39
N VAL A 15 -7.19 7.96 6.71
CA VAL A 15 -7.37 6.71 7.46
C VAL A 15 -8.79 6.17 7.29
N ASP A 16 -9.82 7.03 7.31
CA ASP A 16 -11.22 6.61 7.14
C ASP A 16 -11.46 6.03 5.72
N PHE A 17 -10.86 6.61 4.69
CA PHE A 17 -10.93 6.06 3.33
C PHE A 17 -10.22 4.71 3.22
N VAL A 18 -9.02 4.59 3.77
CA VAL A 18 -8.26 3.34 3.77
C VAL A 18 -9.01 2.25 4.52
N ALA A 19 -9.55 2.56 5.71
CA ALA A 19 -10.29 1.60 6.52
C ALA A 19 -11.59 1.10 5.84
N ALA A 20 -12.16 1.89 4.93
CA ALA A 20 -13.34 1.50 4.15
C ALA A 20 -13.00 0.67 2.90
N ALA A 21 -11.73 0.58 2.52
CA ALA A 21 -11.29 -0.21 1.37
C ALA A 21 -11.36 -1.73 1.67
N ALA A 22 -11.33 -2.54 0.62
CA ALA A 22 -11.17 -3.98 0.76
C ALA A 22 -9.72 -4.36 1.05
N GLU A 23 -8.79 -3.60 0.48
CA GLU A 23 -7.35 -3.80 0.61
C GLU A 23 -6.65 -2.45 0.68
N ALA A 24 -5.55 -2.39 1.43
CA ALA A 24 -4.64 -1.25 1.44
C ALA A 24 -3.23 -1.69 1.05
N LEU A 25 -2.62 -0.92 0.17
CA LEU A 25 -1.24 -1.08 -0.22
C LEU A 25 -0.39 -0.02 0.48
N LEU A 26 0.41 -0.44 1.44
CA LEU A 26 1.41 0.41 2.07
C LEU A 26 2.64 0.48 1.17
N ILE A 27 3.01 1.69 0.76
CA ILE A 27 4.20 1.92 -0.06
C ILE A 27 5.29 2.50 0.84
N VAL A 28 6.44 1.84 0.88
CA VAL A 28 7.57 2.23 1.72
C VAL A 28 8.85 2.28 0.89
N THR A 29 9.71 3.24 1.18
CA THR A 29 11.08 3.28 0.66
C THR A 29 12.07 2.75 1.71
N PRO A 30 13.29 2.30 1.34
CA PRO A 30 14.26 1.78 2.30
C PRO A 30 14.80 2.80 3.32
N GLU A 31 14.27 4.03 3.36
CA GLU A 31 14.69 5.00 4.36
C GLU A 31 14.04 4.76 5.72
N PRO A 32 14.81 4.91 6.83
CA PRO A 32 14.30 4.70 8.19
C PRO A 32 13.05 5.53 8.53
N THR A 33 12.96 6.75 8.03
CA THR A 33 11.82 7.64 8.25
C THR A 33 10.56 7.12 7.55
N ALA A 34 10.67 6.65 6.31
CA ALA A 34 9.55 6.07 5.57
C ALA A 34 9.04 4.79 6.23
N ILE A 35 9.95 3.96 6.74
CA ILE A 35 9.60 2.74 7.48
C ILE A 35 8.83 3.09 8.76
N ALA A 36 9.29 4.10 9.52
CA ALA A 36 8.62 4.56 10.73
C ALA A 36 7.21 5.12 10.43
N ASP A 37 7.06 5.89 9.35
CA ASP A 37 5.78 6.47 8.93
C ASP A 37 4.81 5.38 8.46
N ALA A 38 5.28 4.39 7.71
CA ALA A 38 4.47 3.23 7.31
C ALA A 38 3.99 2.45 8.54
N TYR A 39 4.86 2.23 9.53
CA TYR A 39 4.49 1.57 10.77
C TYR A 39 3.48 2.39 11.59
N ALA A 40 3.64 3.70 11.67
CA ALA A 40 2.68 4.57 12.35
C ALA A 40 1.30 4.51 11.66
N THR A 41 1.28 4.50 10.33
CA THR A 41 0.06 4.34 9.53
C THR A 41 -0.62 3.00 9.80
N LEU A 42 0.15 1.90 9.78
CA LEU A 42 -0.33 0.56 10.10
C LEU A 42 -0.95 0.50 11.49
N LYS A 43 -0.28 1.08 12.49
CA LYS A 43 -0.76 1.12 13.88
C LYS A 43 -2.13 1.81 13.97
N VAL A 44 -2.29 2.95 13.31
CA VAL A 44 -3.57 3.69 13.30
C VAL A 44 -4.66 2.89 12.59
N LEU A 45 -4.36 2.24 11.47
CA LEU A 45 -5.31 1.38 10.75
C LEU A 45 -5.77 0.20 11.64
N ARG A 46 -4.86 -0.46 12.34
CA ARG A 46 -5.20 -1.56 13.25
C ARG A 46 -6.05 -1.11 14.44
N GLN A 47 -5.81 0.09 14.98
CA GLN A 47 -6.62 0.65 16.06
C GLN A 47 -8.06 0.96 15.63
N ARG A 48 -8.30 1.24 14.35
CA ARG A 48 -9.66 1.46 13.80
C ARG A 48 -10.46 0.16 13.69
N GLY A 49 -9.79 -0.98 13.72
CA GLY A 49 -10.43 -2.30 13.56
C GLY A 49 -10.85 -2.59 12.11
N GLY A 50 -11.35 -3.81 11.89
CA GLY A 50 -11.81 -4.29 10.58
C GLY A 50 -10.85 -5.29 9.94
N ASP A 51 -11.38 -6.06 9.00
CA ASP A 51 -10.66 -7.09 8.25
C ASP A 51 -10.07 -6.51 6.96
N LEU A 52 -9.26 -5.45 7.10
CA LEU A 52 -8.57 -4.85 5.98
C LEU A 52 -7.39 -5.71 5.57
N ALA A 53 -7.39 -6.21 4.34
CA ALA A 53 -6.22 -6.86 3.78
C ALA A 53 -5.11 -5.82 3.59
N LEU A 54 -3.90 -6.15 4.05
CA LEU A 54 -2.75 -5.25 4.04
C LEU A 54 -1.64 -5.83 3.18
N GLY A 55 -1.14 -5.04 2.26
CA GLY A 55 0.03 -5.36 1.47
C GLY A 55 1.15 -4.33 1.66
N LEU A 56 2.39 -4.76 1.59
CA LEU A 56 3.58 -3.90 1.58
C LEU A 56 4.25 -3.97 0.21
N LEU A 57 4.45 -2.82 -0.39
CA LEU A 57 5.23 -2.62 -1.61
C LEU A 57 6.48 -1.80 -1.28
N VAL A 58 7.65 -2.36 -1.54
CA VAL A 58 8.90 -1.62 -1.36
C VAL A 58 9.20 -0.84 -2.64
N ASN A 59 9.24 0.47 -2.55
CA ASN A 59 9.54 1.36 -3.67
C ASN A 59 10.97 1.87 -3.59
N MET A 60 11.59 2.07 -4.75
CA MET A 60 12.96 2.61 -4.87
C MET A 60 14.02 1.74 -4.18
N ALA A 61 13.86 0.41 -4.21
CA ALA A 61 14.84 -0.51 -3.68
C ALA A 61 16.06 -0.62 -4.62
N ASP A 62 17.24 -0.67 -4.04
CA ASP A 62 18.48 -0.87 -4.81
C ASP A 62 18.60 -2.30 -5.35
N SER A 63 17.93 -3.27 -4.70
CA SER A 63 17.93 -4.67 -5.12
C SER A 63 16.72 -5.44 -4.57
N ALA A 64 16.42 -6.60 -5.18
CA ALA A 64 15.43 -7.53 -4.68
C ALA A 64 15.75 -8.03 -3.25
N ALA A 65 17.04 -8.21 -2.94
CA ALA A 65 17.48 -8.66 -1.63
C ALA A 65 17.18 -7.62 -0.54
N GLU A 66 17.43 -6.33 -0.83
CA GLU A 66 17.08 -5.23 0.08
C GLU A 66 15.57 -5.15 0.32
N ALA A 67 14.78 -5.27 -0.75
CA ALA A 67 13.33 -5.25 -0.65
C ALA A 67 12.79 -6.42 0.19
N THR A 68 13.35 -7.61 0.02
CA THR A 68 12.99 -8.80 0.80
C THR A 68 13.33 -8.63 2.27
N ASP A 69 14.55 -8.20 2.59
CA ASP A 69 15.00 -7.95 3.97
C ASP A 69 14.14 -6.89 4.67
N LEU A 70 13.79 -5.82 3.97
CA LEU A 70 12.88 -4.80 4.50
C LEU A 70 11.50 -5.37 4.78
N HIS A 71 10.93 -6.13 3.84
CA HIS A 71 9.62 -6.75 4.03
C HIS A 71 9.61 -7.69 5.25
N GLU A 72 10.60 -8.58 5.36
CA GLU A 72 10.69 -9.54 6.47
C GLU A 72 10.78 -8.83 7.83
N LYS A 73 11.62 -7.81 7.95
CA LYS A 73 11.76 -7.01 9.17
C LYS A 73 10.47 -6.24 9.51
N PHE A 74 9.82 -5.68 8.50
CA PHE A 74 8.56 -4.96 8.69
C PHE A 74 7.44 -5.91 9.12
N GLN A 75 7.34 -7.08 8.51
CA GLN A 75 6.40 -8.13 8.86
C GLN A 75 6.62 -8.64 10.29
N GLU A 76 7.87 -8.93 10.69
CA GLU A 76 8.19 -9.34 12.06
C GLU A 76 7.74 -8.28 13.08
N MET A 77 8.04 -7.02 12.82
CA MET A 77 7.64 -5.91 13.67
C MET A 77 6.11 -5.76 13.75
N ALA A 78 5.43 -5.87 12.61
CA ALA A 78 3.98 -5.76 12.52
C ALA A 78 3.28 -6.89 13.30
N LEU A 79 3.72 -8.14 13.13
CA LEU A 79 3.22 -9.29 13.88
C LEU A 79 3.47 -9.15 15.37
N ARG A 80 4.71 -8.83 15.76
CA ARG A 80 5.11 -8.77 17.16
C ARG A 80 4.37 -7.71 17.97
N PHE A 81 4.17 -6.52 17.40
CA PHE A 81 3.65 -5.38 18.16
C PHE A 81 2.19 -5.04 17.84
N LEU A 82 1.67 -5.45 16.70
CA LEU A 82 0.32 -5.10 16.27
C LEU A 82 -0.55 -6.31 15.95
N GLY A 83 0.01 -7.53 15.97
CA GLY A 83 -0.69 -8.74 15.56
C GLY A 83 -1.20 -8.64 14.10
N ALA A 84 -0.47 -7.94 13.24
CA ALA A 84 -0.85 -7.69 11.86
C ALA A 84 -0.03 -8.54 10.90
N GLU A 85 -0.72 -9.30 10.05
CA GLU A 85 -0.11 -9.93 8.88
C GLU A 85 -0.13 -8.97 7.72
N ILE A 86 0.97 -8.91 6.95
CA ILE A 86 1.15 -8.03 5.81
C ILE A 86 1.69 -8.83 4.65
N ASP A 87 0.94 -8.87 3.57
CA ASP A 87 1.35 -9.57 2.35
C ASP A 87 2.49 -8.83 1.64
N ASN A 88 3.46 -9.59 1.14
CA ASN A 88 4.46 -9.05 0.22
C ASN A 88 3.82 -8.75 -1.13
N ARG A 89 3.88 -7.50 -1.58
CA ARG A 89 3.38 -7.05 -2.89
C ARG A 89 4.49 -6.80 -3.90
N GLY A 90 5.71 -7.25 -3.59
CA GLY A 90 6.86 -7.05 -4.44
C GLY A 90 7.58 -5.73 -4.21
N TYR A 91 8.31 -5.30 -5.19
CA TYR A 91 9.10 -4.06 -5.11
C TYR A 91 9.21 -3.37 -6.47
N ILE A 92 9.48 -2.08 -6.41
CA ILE A 92 9.84 -1.26 -7.57
C ILE A 92 11.30 -0.86 -7.41
N PRO A 93 12.18 -1.22 -8.34
CA PRO A 93 13.59 -0.87 -8.25
C PRO A 93 13.82 0.64 -8.38
N LEU A 94 14.87 1.12 -7.73
CA LEU A 94 15.36 2.48 -7.94
C LEU A 94 15.79 2.64 -9.39
N ASP A 95 15.14 3.56 -10.10
CA ASP A 95 15.34 3.75 -11.53
C ASP A 95 15.51 5.24 -11.87
N ARG A 96 16.69 5.58 -12.38
CA ARG A 96 17.02 6.96 -12.78
C ARG A 96 16.09 7.51 -13.88
N TYR A 97 15.57 6.64 -14.74
CA TYR A 97 14.70 7.05 -15.83
C TYR A 97 13.35 7.59 -15.35
N VAL A 98 12.88 7.15 -14.18
CA VAL A 98 11.65 7.70 -13.57
C VAL A 98 11.80 9.22 -13.38
N ARG A 99 12.94 9.68 -12.84
CA ARG A 99 13.21 11.12 -12.64
C ARG A 99 13.23 11.90 -13.96
N GLU A 100 13.77 11.31 -15.01
CA GLU A 100 13.79 11.92 -16.35
C GLU A 100 12.39 12.01 -16.95
N ALA A 101 11.59 10.95 -16.81
CA ALA A 101 10.22 10.91 -17.26
C ALA A 101 9.35 11.96 -16.57
N VAL A 102 9.51 12.11 -15.25
CA VAL A 102 8.83 13.16 -14.46
C VAL A 102 9.18 14.56 -14.97
N LYS A 103 10.45 14.83 -15.24
CA LYS A 103 10.87 16.14 -15.83
C LYS A 103 10.26 16.40 -17.20
N ARG A 104 10.05 15.35 -17.98
CA ARG A 104 9.42 15.43 -19.31
C ARG A 104 7.89 15.41 -19.25
N GLN A 105 7.31 15.20 -18.07
CA GLN A 105 5.86 15.05 -17.86
C GLN A 105 5.27 13.90 -18.70
N ILE A 106 6.02 12.81 -18.85
CA ILE A 106 5.60 11.59 -19.56
C ILE A 106 5.58 10.45 -18.55
N PRO A 107 4.47 9.68 -18.47
CA PRO A 107 4.43 8.50 -17.62
C PRO A 107 5.53 7.50 -18.00
N PHE A 108 6.41 7.14 -17.07
CA PHE A 108 7.55 6.25 -17.36
C PHE A 108 7.13 4.84 -17.76
N VAL A 109 5.92 4.40 -17.38
CA VAL A 109 5.34 3.12 -17.79
C VAL A 109 5.07 3.02 -19.31
N LEU A 110 5.06 4.16 -20.02
CA LEU A 110 4.93 4.22 -21.47
C LEU A 110 6.29 4.22 -22.20
N ALA A 111 7.40 4.08 -21.46
CA ALA A 111 8.72 4.04 -22.07
C ALA A 111 8.90 2.80 -22.97
N SER A 112 9.63 2.99 -24.07
CA SER A 112 10.00 1.89 -24.96
C SER A 112 11.50 1.98 -25.29
N PRO A 113 12.31 0.98 -24.93
CA PRO A 113 11.94 -0.24 -24.20
C PRO A 113 11.47 0.06 -22.76
N PRO A 114 10.77 -0.88 -22.11
CA PRO A 114 10.38 -0.74 -20.70
C PRO A 114 11.58 -0.51 -19.81
N THR A 115 11.40 0.27 -18.76
CA THR A 115 12.42 0.50 -17.73
C THR A 115 12.23 -0.48 -16.57
N PRO A 116 13.26 -0.75 -15.75
CA PRO A 116 13.12 -1.63 -14.59
C PRO A 116 11.96 -1.27 -13.65
N ALA A 117 11.73 0.03 -13.42
CA ALA A 117 10.60 0.48 -12.62
C ALA A 117 9.25 0.23 -13.33
N ALA A 118 9.19 0.37 -14.67
CA ALA A 118 7.98 0.09 -15.45
C ALA A 118 7.63 -1.40 -15.42
N GLU A 119 8.64 -2.28 -15.52
CA GLU A 119 8.47 -3.72 -15.38
C GLU A 119 7.95 -4.09 -14.00
N GLY A 120 8.57 -3.56 -12.92
CA GLY A 120 8.14 -3.80 -11.54
C GLY A 120 6.68 -3.35 -11.28
N ILE A 121 6.25 -2.20 -11.83
CA ILE A 121 4.84 -1.79 -11.76
C ILE A 121 3.95 -2.75 -12.52
N GLY A 122 4.38 -3.25 -13.68
CA GLY A 122 3.65 -4.24 -14.46
C GLY A 122 3.43 -5.55 -13.68
N GLU A 123 4.45 -6.04 -12.99
CA GLU A 123 4.36 -7.23 -12.13
C GLU A 123 3.38 -7.03 -10.97
N VAL A 124 3.47 -5.90 -10.27
CA VAL A 124 2.54 -5.55 -9.18
C VAL A 124 1.10 -5.46 -9.70
N ALA A 125 0.89 -4.81 -10.83
CA ALA A 125 -0.43 -4.68 -11.44
C ALA A 125 -1.00 -6.05 -11.85
N GLY A 126 -0.18 -6.91 -12.46
CA GLY A 126 -0.55 -8.29 -12.81
C GLY A 126 -0.98 -9.09 -11.58
N ALA A 127 -0.19 -9.06 -10.52
CA ALA A 127 -0.49 -9.75 -9.28
C ALA A 127 -1.80 -9.25 -8.60
N LEU A 128 -2.09 -7.95 -8.68
CA LEU A 128 -3.35 -7.40 -8.19
C LEU A 128 -4.56 -7.88 -9.01
N LEU A 129 -4.42 -7.97 -10.34
CA LEU A 129 -5.47 -8.46 -11.24
C LEU A 129 -5.81 -9.94 -10.99
N GLU A 130 -4.80 -10.77 -10.77
CA GLU A 130 -4.99 -12.19 -10.50
C GLU A 130 -5.75 -12.46 -9.19
N ARG A 131 -5.55 -11.63 -8.18
CA ARG A 131 -6.18 -11.78 -6.86
C ARG A 131 -7.65 -11.40 -6.83
N GLU A 132 -8.12 -10.53 -7.71
CA GLU A 132 -9.54 -10.12 -7.74
C GLU A 132 -10.48 -11.31 -8.01
N SER A 133 -10.01 -12.31 -8.74
CA SER A 133 -10.79 -13.51 -9.02
C SER A 133 -11.09 -14.36 -7.76
N ILE A 134 -10.46 -14.08 -6.62
CA ILE A 134 -10.53 -14.88 -5.40
C ILE A 134 -11.38 -14.21 -4.29
N SER A 135 -11.59 -12.89 -4.34
CA SER A 135 -12.22 -12.16 -3.23
C SER A 135 -13.71 -11.89 -3.47
N GLU A 136 -14.58 -12.72 -2.91
CA GLU A 136 -16.01 -12.40 -2.72
C GLU A 136 -16.25 -11.25 -1.72
N LEU A 137 -15.22 -10.76 -1.05
CA LEU A 137 -15.26 -9.70 -0.03
C LEU A 137 -15.62 -8.30 -0.58
N GLY A 138 -15.62 -8.11 -1.89
CA GLY A 138 -15.90 -6.83 -2.55
C GLY A 138 -17.39 -6.41 -2.62
N ARG A 139 -18.32 -7.14 -2.05
CA ARG A 139 -19.78 -6.92 -2.25
C ARG A 139 -20.36 -5.75 -1.46
N THR A 140 -19.68 -5.22 -0.46
CA THR A 140 -20.13 -4.00 0.23
C THR A 140 -19.30 -2.82 -0.29
N GLY A 141 -19.95 -1.94 -1.07
CA GLY A 141 -19.25 -0.83 -1.71
C GLY A 141 -18.52 0.08 -0.72
N LEU A 142 -17.41 0.65 -1.15
CA LEU A 142 -16.54 1.58 -0.40
C LEU A 142 -17.34 2.61 0.41
N PHE A 143 -18.35 3.21 -0.21
CA PHE A 143 -19.21 4.22 0.42
C PHE A 143 -20.08 3.66 1.55
N ALA A 144 -20.58 2.43 1.42
CA ALA A 144 -21.37 1.80 2.47
C ALA A 144 -20.51 1.50 3.71
N ARG A 145 -19.28 1.03 3.53
CA ARG A 145 -18.32 0.81 4.63
C ARG A 145 -17.93 2.13 5.28
N ALA A 146 -17.63 3.17 4.51
CA ALA A 146 -17.30 4.49 5.03
C ALA A 146 -18.44 5.10 5.87
N LEU A 147 -19.70 4.89 5.45
CA LEU A 147 -20.89 5.34 6.21
C LEU A 147 -21.09 4.55 7.50
N GLN A 148 -20.84 3.24 7.50
CA GLN A 148 -20.93 2.40 8.69
C GLN A 148 -19.89 2.82 9.75
N GLN A 149 -18.69 3.14 9.34
CA GLN A 149 -17.64 3.58 10.25
C GLN A 149 -17.90 4.97 10.85
N ARG A 150 -18.51 5.89 10.11
CA ARG A 150 -18.94 7.19 10.67
C ARG A 150 -19.98 7.07 11.77
N ASN A 151 -20.86 6.06 11.71
CA ASN A 151 -21.85 5.84 12.76
C ASN A 151 -21.27 5.23 14.03
N TRP A 152 -20.13 4.55 13.94
CA TRP A 152 -19.41 4.04 15.10
C TRP A 152 -18.77 5.18 15.92
N SER A 153 -18.14 6.16 15.29
CA SER A 153 -17.51 7.29 15.98
C SER A 153 -18.46 8.18 16.76
N LYS A 154 -19.75 8.21 16.36
CA LYS A 154 -20.82 8.97 17.07
C LYS A 154 -21.42 8.24 18.27
N ARG A 155 -21.10 6.96 18.50
CA ARG A 155 -21.61 6.18 19.64
C ARG A 155 -20.60 6.03 20.76
N ALA A 156 -19.38 6.57 20.58
CA ALA A 156 -18.29 6.50 21.55
C ALA A 156 -18.12 7.81 22.36
N ASP A 157 -18.96 8.82 22.12
CA ASP A 157 -19.17 10.01 22.94
C ASP A 157 -20.51 9.88 23.73
#